data_5d4f68093554285b884a82ea9f29ebdf
#
_entry.id   5d4f68093554285b884a82ea9f29ebdf
#
_cell.length_a   1.000
_cell.length_b   1.000
_cell.length_c   1.000
_cell.angle_alpha   90.00
_cell.angle_beta   90.00
_cell.angle_gamma   90.00
#
_symmetry.space_group_name_H-M   'P 1'
#
loop_
_entity.id
_entity.type
_entity.pdbx_description
1 polymer ?
#
loop_
_entity_poly.entity_id
_entity_poly.type
_entity_poly.pdbx_seq_one_letter_code
_entity_poly.pdbx_strand_id
1 'polypeptide(L)'
;YLGLASDKALREEFLQTVEERDLCFSSSSSRLLTGNFPAYRELESLLASLFGAESALVFSSGYHMNTGILPAVTDANTLILADKLVHASLIDGIRLSAAKCIRYRHQDYAQLENLLAKHHGEYHRIIVVTESVFSMDGDVASLDRLVELKRRYTNVMLYVDEAHGIAVRGQRGLGVAEEQGCLKDIDFLCGTFGKAMASVGAYVVCRKVIRDYLVNRMRTLIFTTALPPINVAWTRFVLSHLEDM
;
A
#
# COMPACT_ATOMS: atom_id res chain seq x y z
N TYR A 1 17.20 3.67 6.90
CA TYR A 1 16.89 2.50 6.06
C TYR A 1 18.18 1.78 5.62
N LEU A 2 18.07 0.87 4.63
CA LEU A 2 19.14 -0.03 4.19
C LEU A 2 20.31 0.64 3.42
N GLY A 3 20.22 1.92 3.10
CA GLY A 3 21.28 2.64 2.38
C GLY A 3 21.36 2.38 0.88
N LEU A 4 20.41 1.64 0.30
CA LEU A 4 20.41 1.23 -1.12
C LEU A 4 20.48 2.40 -2.11
N ALA A 5 19.97 3.58 -1.74
CA ALA A 5 20.01 4.76 -2.60
C ALA A 5 21.43 5.21 -2.96
N SER A 6 22.41 4.90 -2.11
CA SER A 6 23.84 5.23 -2.29
C SER A 6 24.68 4.01 -2.68
N ASP A 7 24.07 2.83 -2.82
CA ASP A 7 24.78 1.62 -3.21
C ASP A 7 25.19 1.67 -4.66
N LYS A 8 26.51 1.81 -4.86
CA LYS A 8 27.11 1.93 -6.20
C LYS A 8 27.12 0.59 -6.94
N ALA A 9 27.39 -0.51 -6.23
CA ALA A 9 27.47 -1.84 -6.83
C ALA A 9 26.10 -2.29 -7.33
N LEU A 10 25.07 -2.13 -6.50
CA LEU A 10 23.69 -2.44 -6.86
C LEU A 10 23.21 -1.64 -8.10
N ARG A 11 23.59 -0.35 -8.16
CA ARG A 11 23.26 0.49 -9.32
C ARG A 11 23.99 0.07 -10.58
N GLU A 12 25.27 -0.27 -10.49
CA GLU A 12 26.08 -0.75 -11.63
C GLU A 12 25.52 -2.06 -12.17
N GLU A 13 25.16 -2.99 -11.30
CA GLU A 13 24.52 -4.25 -11.67
C GLU A 13 23.18 -4.01 -12.40
N PHE A 14 22.31 -3.14 -11.87
CA PHE A 14 21.07 -2.76 -12.55
C PHE A 14 21.33 -2.23 -13.95
N LEU A 15 22.28 -1.31 -14.10
CA LEU A 15 22.59 -0.71 -15.42
C LEU A 15 23.14 -1.71 -16.44
N GLN A 16 23.73 -2.82 -15.99
CA GLN A 16 24.18 -3.92 -16.85
C GLN A 16 23.06 -4.89 -17.24
N THR A 17 22.01 -4.97 -16.43
CA THR A 17 20.92 -5.95 -16.59
C THR A 17 19.63 -5.35 -17.12
N VAL A 18 19.45 -4.02 -17.04
CA VAL A 18 18.21 -3.36 -17.48
C VAL A 18 18.04 -3.50 -19.00
N GLU A 19 16.85 -3.86 -19.43
CA GLU A 19 16.52 -4.01 -20.85
C GLU A 19 16.39 -2.62 -21.52
N GLU A 20 16.81 -2.52 -22.78
CA GLU A 20 16.77 -1.26 -23.56
C GLU A 20 15.35 -0.67 -23.62
N ARG A 21 14.31 -1.52 -23.70
CA ARG A 21 12.90 -1.09 -23.71
C ARG A 21 12.50 -0.32 -22.45
N ASP A 22 13.18 -0.56 -21.31
CA ASP A 22 12.91 0.03 -20.00
C ASP A 22 13.77 1.28 -19.73
N LEU A 23 14.73 1.62 -20.61
CA LEU A 23 15.58 2.82 -20.49
C LEU A 23 14.86 4.13 -20.88
N CYS A 24 13.55 4.20 -20.73
CA CYS A 24 12.76 5.41 -20.96
C CYS A 24 12.63 6.23 -19.68
N PHE A 25 13.05 7.49 -19.77
CA PHE A 25 13.07 8.44 -18.63
C PHE A 25 11.75 9.18 -18.40
N SER A 26 10.75 8.92 -19.21
CA SER A 26 9.39 9.44 -19.06
C SER A 26 8.39 8.49 -19.66
N SER A 27 7.21 8.40 -19.07
CA SER A 27 6.06 7.72 -19.69
C SER A 27 5.30 8.66 -20.64
N SER A 28 5.47 9.99 -20.48
CA SER A 28 4.79 11.05 -21.23
C SER A 28 3.26 10.90 -21.32
N SER A 29 2.68 10.08 -20.45
CA SER A 29 1.25 9.73 -20.47
C SER A 29 0.80 9.13 -19.14
N SER A 30 -0.52 9.06 -18.93
CA SER A 30 -1.09 8.31 -17.81
C SER A 30 -1.13 6.80 -18.11
N ARG A 31 -1.26 5.98 -17.07
CA ARG A 31 -1.42 4.52 -17.20
C ARG A 31 -2.70 4.16 -17.98
N LEU A 32 -3.75 4.96 -17.87
CA LEU A 32 -5.00 4.72 -18.60
C LEU A 32 -4.82 4.82 -20.13
N LEU A 33 -3.97 5.71 -20.59
CA LEU A 33 -3.74 5.95 -22.01
C LEU A 33 -2.58 5.07 -22.53
N THR A 34 -1.37 5.61 -22.60
CA THR A 34 -0.21 4.94 -23.21
C THR A 34 0.95 4.69 -22.25
N GLY A 35 0.84 5.14 -21.00
CA GLY A 35 1.91 5.03 -20.00
C GLY A 35 1.95 3.69 -19.23
N ASN A 36 1.09 2.71 -19.58
CA ASN A 36 1.08 1.41 -18.92
C ASN A 36 2.03 0.42 -19.61
N PHE A 37 3.31 0.68 -19.51
CA PHE A 37 4.37 -0.15 -20.10
C PHE A 37 4.41 -1.58 -19.53
N PRO A 38 5.00 -2.56 -20.25
CA PRO A 38 5.14 -3.94 -19.78
C PRO A 38 5.77 -4.08 -18.40
N ALA A 39 6.77 -3.24 -18.08
CA ALA A 39 7.42 -3.20 -16.77
C ALA A 39 6.44 -3.09 -15.58
N TYR A 40 5.33 -2.37 -15.75
CA TYR A 40 4.28 -2.28 -14.72
C TYR A 40 3.63 -3.63 -14.41
N ARG A 41 3.28 -4.39 -15.46
CA ARG A 41 2.66 -5.72 -15.29
C ARG A 41 3.63 -6.69 -14.65
N GLU A 42 4.91 -6.62 -15.04
CA GLU A 42 5.96 -7.46 -14.48
C GLU A 42 6.18 -7.15 -12.99
N LEU A 43 6.24 -5.87 -12.61
CA LEU A 43 6.35 -5.45 -11.21
C LEU A 43 5.09 -5.83 -10.39
N GLU A 44 3.89 -5.59 -10.91
CA GLU A 44 2.64 -5.95 -10.23
C GLU A 44 2.50 -7.48 -10.06
N SER A 45 2.94 -8.27 -11.05
CA SER A 45 2.97 -9.73 -10.94
C SER A 45 3.98 -10.22 -9.91
N LEU A 46 5.15 -9.60 -9.84
CA LEU A 46 6.18 -9.91 -8.84
C LEU A 46 5.67 -9.61 -7.43
N LEU A 47 5.08 -8.43 -7.21
CA LEU A 47 4.46 -8.06 -5.93
C LEU A 47 3.38 -9.06 -5.52
N ALA A 48 2.44 -9.36 -6.42
CA ALA A 48 1.38 -10.32 -6.12
C ALA A 48 1.94 -11.70 -5.72
N SER A 49 2.98 -12.17 -6.42
CA SER A 49 3.66 -13.42 -6.12
C SER A 49 4.34 -13.41 -4.76
N LEU A 50 5.14 -12.39 -4.46
CA LEU A 50 5.88 -12.28 -3.19
C LEU A 50 4.95 -12.25 -1.97
N PHE A 51 3.87 -11.51 -2.07
CA PHE A 51 2.87 -11.39 -0.99
C PHE A 51 1.84 -12.54 -0.97
N GLY A 52 1.86 -13.44 -1.95
CA GLY A 52 0.84 -14.49 -2.10
C GLY A 52 -0.57 -13.94 -2.26
N ALA A 53 -0.71 -12.77 -2.91
CA ALA A 53 -1.96 -12.07 -3.13
C ALA A 53 -2.53 -12.34 -4.54
N GLU A 54 -3.83 -12.08 -4.74
CA GLU A 54 -4.46 -12.25 -6.05
C GLU A 54 -3.97 -11.22 -7.08
N SER A 55 -3.60 -10.02 -6.61
CA SER A 55 -3.17 -8.92 -7.49
C SER A 55 -2.43 -7.83 -6.73
N ALA A 56 -1.72 -7.00 -7.50
CA ALA A 56 -1.14 -5.74 -7.04
C ALA A 56 -1.47 -4.61 -8.00
N LEU A 57 -1.33 -3.37 -7.52
CA LEU A 57 -1.46 -2.16 -8.32
C LEU A 57 -0.39 -1.16 -7.89
N VAL A 58 0.31 -0.56 -8.85
CA VAL A 58 1.41 0.38 -8.62
C VAL A 58 0.97 1.82 -8.90
N PHE A 59 1.42 2.75 -8.07
CA PHE A 59 1.08 4.17 -8.09
C PHE A 59 2.33 5.06 -8.15
N SER A 60 2.15 6.31 -8.54
CA SER A 60 3.24 7.28 -8.66
C SER A 60 3.87 7.68 -7.30
N SER A 61 3.14 7.56 -6.19
CA SER A 61 3.65 7.79 -4.83
C SER A 61 2.71 7.22 -3.77
N GLY A 62 3.19 7.08 -2.53
CA GLY A 62 2.36 6.72 -1.38
C GLY A 62 1.27 7.77 -1.09
N TYR A 63 1.56 9.04 -1.33
CA TYR A 63 0.57 10.10 -1.19
C TYR A 63 -0.59 9.93 -2.18
N HIS A 64 -0.29 9.74 -3.48
CA HIS A 64 -1.32 9.46 -4.49
C HIS A 64 -2.11 8.18 -4.21
N MET A 65 -1.44 7.16 -3.68
CA MET A 65 -2.08 5.90 -3.29
C MET A 65 -3.11 6.13 -2.19
N ASN A 66 -2.72 6.73 -1.07
CA ASN A 66 -3.60 6.93 0.08
C ASN A 66 -4.74 7.92 -0.20
N THR A 67 -4.43 9.04 -0.89
CA THR A 67 -5.42 10.05 -1.28
C THR A 67 -6.36 9.58 -2.39
N GLY A 68 -6.05 8.50 -3.07
CA GLY A 68 -6.87 7.95 -4.14
C GLY A 68 -7.68 6.72 -3.76
N ILE A 69 -7.10 5.75 -3.03
CA ILE A 69 -7.81 4.51 -2.66
C ILE A 69 -8.99 4.82 -1.76
N LEU A 70 -8.77 5.54 -0.66
CA LEU A 70 -9.82 5.79 0.34
C LEU A 70 -11.08 6.44 -0.27
N PRO A 71 -11.00 7.55 -1.04
CA PRO A 71 -12.18 8.11 -1.68
C PRO A 71 -12.79 7.20 -2.76
N ALA A 72 -11.97 6.36 -3.42
CA ALA A 72 -12.48 5.48 -4.47
C ALA A 72 -13.34 4.33 -3.92
N VAL A 73 -13.00 3.79 -2.74
CA VAL A 73 -13.63 2.57 -2.18
C VAL A 73 -14.67 2.87 -1.10
N THR A 74 -14.97 4.13 -0.84
CA THR A 74 -15.91 4.58 0.21
C THR A 74 -17.05 5.40 -0.34
N ASP A 75 -18.14 5.46 0.40
CA ASP A 75 -19.32 6.26 0.15
C ASP A 75 -19.94 6.77 1.46
N ALA A 76 -21.11 7.43 1.40
CA ALA A 76 -21.79 7.96 2.57
C ALA A 76 -22.26 6.86 3.57
N ASN A 77 -22.38 5.61 3.12
CA ASN A 77 -22.75 4.46 3.95
C ASN A 77 -21.53 3.67 4.46
N THR A 78 -20.34 4.22 4.29
CA THR A 78 -19.08 3.67 4.81
C THR A 78 -18.63 4.43 6.06
N LEU A 79 -18.15 3.70 7.07
CA LEU A 79 -17.47 4.26 8.23
C LEU A 79 -15.97 3.98 8.13
N ILE A 80 -15.14 5.00 8.33
CA ILE A 80 -13.70 4.84 8.50
C ILE A 80 -13.38 4.95 9.99
N LEU A 81 -12.69 3.94 10.54
CA LEU A 81 -12.11 3.96 11.89
C LEU A 81 -10.58 4.07 11.72
N ALA A 82 -10.03 5.27 11.96
CA ALA A 82 -8.61 5.53 11.74
C ALA A 82 -7.86 5.70 13.06
N ASP A 83 -6.67 5.10 13.16
CA ASP A 83 -5.76 5.40 14.26
C ASP A 83 -5.41 6.91 14.27
N LYS A 84 -5.23 7.46 15.45
CA LYS A 84 -5.03 8.90 15.64
C LYS A 84 -3.71 9.42 15.07
N LEU A 85 -2.71 8.53 14.92
CA LEU A 85 -1.36 8.88 14.47
C LEU A 85 -1.07 8.50 13.01
N VAL A 86 -2.07 8.06 12.23
CA VAL A 86 -1.86 7.75 10.82
C VAL A 86 -1.34 8.95 10.04
N HIS A 87 -0.51 8.66 9.03
CA HIS A 87 0.17 9.64 8.19
C HIS A 87 -0.79 10.65 7.55
N ALA A 88 -0.29 11.87 7.30
CA ALA A 88 -1.05 12.96 6.70
C ALA A 88 -1.76 12.58 5.38
N SER A 89 -1.13 11.75 4.54
CA SER A 89 -1.76 11.29 3.30
C SER A 89 -3.02 10.44 3.51
N LEU A 90 -3.07 9.65 4.60
CA LEU A 90 -4.28 8.91 4.99
C LEU A 90 -5.37 9.87 5.47
N ILE A 91 -5.00 10.88 6.27
CA ILE A 91 -5.93 11.92 6.71
C ILE A 91 -6.51 12.68 5.51
N ASP A 92 -5.67 13.05 4.54
CA ASP A 92 -6.13 13.75 3.35
C ASP A 92 -7.01 12.86 2.46
N GLY A 93 -6.67 11.57 2.32
CA GLY A 93 -7.53 10.59 1.66
C GLY A 93 -8.90 10.44 2.33
N ILE A 94 -8.94 10.42 3.67
CA ILE A 94 -10.18 10.40 4.46
C ILE A 94 -10.99 11.68 4.20
N ARG A 95 -10.36 12.85 4.20
CA ARG A 95 -11.03 14.13 3.94
C ARG A 95 -11.62 14.23 2.53
N LEU A 96 -10.98 13.60 1.54
CA LEU A 96 -11.46 13.54 0.17
C LEU A 96 -12.58 12.52 -0.03
N SER A 97 -12.82 11.64 0.94
CA SER A 97 -13.86 10.62 0.89
C SER A 97 -15.22 11.17 1.31
N ALA A 98 -16.29 10.49 0.90
CA ALA A 98 -17.65 10.77 1.38
C ALA A 98 -17.99 10.04 2.70
N ALA A 99 -17.08 9.21 3.20
CA ALA A 99 -17.30 8.39 4.38
C ALA A 99 -17.23 9.22 5.67
N LYS A 100 -18.02 8.83 6.66
CA LYS A 100 -17.84 9.31 8.02
C LYS A 100 -16.55 8.72 8.60
N CYS A 101 -15.79 9.52 9.35
CA CYS A 101 -14.59 9.06 10.05
C CYS A 101 -14.71 9.26 11.56
N ILE A 102 -14.29 8.25 12.30
CA ILE A 102 -14.03 8.32 13.73
C ILE A 102 -12.57 7.93 13.95
N ARG A 103 -11.81 8.81 14.62
CA ARG A 103 -10.42 8.54 14.98
C ARG A 103 -10.35 7.96 16.37
N TYR A 104 -9.87 6.72 16.51
CA TYR A 104 -9.63 6.10 17.80
C TYR A 104 -8.24 6.45 18.34
N ARG A 105 -8.08 6.39 19.67
CA ARG A 105 -6.78 6.67 20.31
C ARG A 105 -5.75 5.69 19.81
N HIS A 106 -4.54 6.18 19.65
CA HIS A 106 -3.40 5.43 19.11
C HIS A 106 -3.26 4.07 19.79
N GLN A 107 -3.32 3.01 18.97
CA GLN A 107 -3.27 1.60 19.38
C GLN A 107 -4.25 1.18 20.51
N ASP A 108 -5.31 1.95 20.74
CA ASP A 108 -6.35 1.58 21.69
C ASP A 108 -7.34 0.60 21.05
N TYR A 109 -6.96 -0.67 21.01
CA TYR A 109 -7.76 -1.73 20.42
C TYR A 109 -9.05 -2.00 21.20
N ALA A 110 -9.10 -1.69 22.50
CA ALA A 110 -10.33 -1.79 23.30
C ALA A 110 -11.35 -0.72 22.87
N GLN A 111 -10.89 0.52 22.62
CA GLN A 111 -11.74 1.56 22.05
C GLN A 111 -12.21 1.18 20.65
N LEU A 112 -11.33 0.64 19.80
CA LEU A 112 -11.67 0.19 18.46
C LEU A 112 -12.73 -0.92 18.50
N GLU A 113 -12.59 -1.91 19.38
CA GLU A 113 -13.57 -2.99 19.56
C GLU A 113 -14.96 -2.43 19.96
N ASN A 114 -15.00 -1.50 20.90
CA ASN A 114 -16.24 -0.83 21.29
C ASN A 114 -16.88 -0.05 20.13
N LEU A 115 -16.08 0.62 19.30
CA LEU A 115 -16.57 1.32 18.10
C LEU A 115 -17.13 0.34 17.07
N LEU A 116 -16.45 -0.78 16.82
CA LEU A 116 -16.91 -1.82 15.92
C LEU A 116 -18.22 -2.43 16.43
N ALA A 117 -18.29 -2.81 17.70
CA ALA A 117 -19.51 -3.36 18.31
C ALA A 117 -20.71 -2.40 18.19
N LYS A 118 -20.45 -1.10 18.36
CA LYS A 118 -21.49 -0.07 18.28
C LYS A 118 -22.00 0.15 16.85
N HIS A 119 -21.08 0.17 15.85
CA HIS A 119 -21.39 0.69 14.53
C HIS A 119 -21.51 -0.37 13.41
N HIS A 120 -21.17 -1.66 13.67
CA HIS A 120 -21.18 -2.69 12.62
C HIS A 120 -22.56 -2.88 11.96
N GLY A 121 -23.65 -2.66 12.68
CA GLY A 121 -25.01 -2.74 12.12
C GLY A 121 -25.53 -1.45 11.47
N GLU A 122 -24.81 -0.34 11.59
CA GLU A 122 -25.23 0.97 11.04
C GLU A 122 -24.69 1.24 9.64
N TYR A 123 -23.56 0.62 9.27
CA TYR A 123 -22.86 0.84 8.01
C TYR A 123 -22.71 -0.45 7.22
N HIS A 124 -22.86 -0.37 5.90
CA HIS A 124 -22.66 -1.55 5.07
C HIS A 124 -21.18 -1.96 4.95
N ARG A 125 -20.27 -1.02 5.22
CA ARG A 125 -18.82 -1.24 5.25
C ARG A 125 -18.16 -0.40 6.33
N ILE A 126 -17.19 -1.00 7.01
CA ILE A 126 -16.30 -0.30 7.93
C ILE A 126 -14.86 -0.56 7.47
N ILE A 127 -14.07 0.49 7.33
CA ILE A 127 -12.64 0.37 6.99
C ILE A 127 -11.83 0.82 8.20
N VAL A 128 -11.06 -0.10 8.78
CA VAL A 128 -10.09 0.21 9.82
C VAL A 128 -8.78 0.58 9.15
N VAL A 129 -8.28 1.79 9.44
CA VAL A 129 -7.09 2.37 8.82
C VAL A 129 -5.99 2.53 9.86
N THR A 130 -4.82 1.96 9.60
CA THR A 130 -3.63 2.03 10.45
C THR A 130 -2.35 2.04 9.63
N GLU A 131 -1.23 2.36 10.28
CA GLU A 131 0.11 2.03 9.79
C GLU A 131 0.62 0.78 10.52
N SER A 132 1.54 0.05 9.91
CA SER A 132 2.20 -1.07 10.57
C SER A 132 3.33 -0.63 11.50
N VAL A 133 4.09 0.38 11.06
CA VAL A 133 5.13 1.07 11.84
C VAL A 133 4.87 2.57 11.74
N PHE A 134 4.68 3.23 12.86
CA PHE A 134 4.40 4.67 12.90
C PHE A 134 5.69 5.47 12.85
N SER A 135 5.77 6.45 11.95
CA SER A 135 7.01 7.12 11.57
C SER A 135 7.68 7.93 12.68
N MET A 136 6.90 8.51 13.58
CA MET A 136 7.43 9.44 14.60
C MET A 136 8.01 8.72 15.80
N ASP A 137 7.33 7.71 16.30
CA ASP A 137 7.70 7.00 17.52
C ASP A 137 8.34 5.64 17.24
N GLY A 138 8.18 5.12 16.01
CA GLY A 138 8.74 3.84 15.58
C GLY A 138 8.02 2.63 16.17
N ASP A 139 6.89 2.85 16.82
CA ASP A 139 6.10 1.79 17.42
C ASP A 139 5.34 0.99 16.37
N VAL A 140 5.06 -0.26 16.70
CA VAL A 140 4.53 -1.27 15.79
C VAL A 140 3.10 -1.61 16.17
N ALA A 141 2.20 -1.63 15.18
CA ALA A 141 0.82 -2.05 15.38
C ALA A 141 0.70 -3.57 15.59
N SER A 142 -0.24 -3.99 16.46
CA SER A 142 -0.64 -5.40 16.55
C SER A 142 -1.66 -5.71 15.46
N LEU A 143 -1.16 -6.07 14.27
CA LEU A 143 -1.99 -6.37 13.10
C LEU A 143 -2.78 -7.68 13.30
N ASP A 144 -2.19 -8.66 13.98
CA ASP A 144 -2.83 -9.90 14.41
C ASP A 144 -4.11 -9.64 15.20
N ARG A 145 -4.05 -8.70 16.16
CA ARG A 145 -5.22 -8.29 16.95
C ARG A 145 -6.28 -7.57 16.09
N LEU A 146 -5.87 -6.75 15.14
CA LEU A 146 -6.79 -6.13 14.19
C LEU A 146 -7.50 -7.17 13.33
N VAL A 147 -6.79 -8.21 12.90
CA VAL A 147 -7.36 -9.35 12.17
C VAL A 147 -8.34 -10.13 13.02
N GLU A 148 -8.05 -10.36 14.30
CA GLU A 148 -9.00 -10.98 15.24
C GLU A 148 -10.30 -10.17 15.35
N LEU A 149 -10.21 -8.85 15.47
CA LEU A 149 -11.37 -7.97 15.51
C LEU A 149 -12.14 -8.01 14.18
N LYS A 150 -11.46 -7.92 13.04
CA LYS A 150 -12.09 -8.04 11.71
C LYS A 150 -12.89 -9.33 11.56
N ARG A 151 -12.35 -10.46 11.99
CA ARG A 151 -12.99 -11.78 11.84
C ARG A 151 -14.35 -11.90 12.54
N ARG A 152 -14.63 -11.00 13.50
CA ARG A 152 -15.93 -10.98 14.21
C ARG A 152 -17.04 -10.29 13.43
N TYR A 153 -16.70 -9.55 12.36
CA TYR A 153 -17.64 -8.73 11.60
C TYR A 153 -17.43 -8.89 10.09
N THR A 154 -18.49 -9.25 9.37
CA THR A 154 -18.41 -9.55 7.93
C THR A 154 -18.23 -8.32 7.04
N ASN A 155 -18.52 -7.13 7.55
CA ASN A 155 -18.44 -5.86 6.83
C ASN A 155 -17.21 -5.02 7.17
N VAL A 156 -16.26 -5.57 7.93
CA VAL A 156 -15.01 -4.88 8.30
C VAL A 156 -13.88 -5.24 7.33
N MET A 157 -13.19 -4.22 6.84
CA MET A 157 -12.00 -4.33 6.00
C MET A 157 -10.81 -3.65 6.69
N LEU A 158 -9.61 -4.18 6.49
CA LEU A 158 -8.36 -3.61 6.99
C LEU A 158 -7.58 -2.90 5.89
N TYR A 159 -7.23 -1.66 6.15
CA TYR A 159 -6.29 -0.85 5.37
C TYR A 159 -5.02 -0.63 6.20
N VAL A 160 -3.92 -1.22 5.77
CA VAL A 160 -2.64 -1.16 6.48
C VAL A 160 -1.58 -0.53 5.59
N ASP A 161 -0.96 0.55 6.05
CA ASP A 161 0.17 1.19 5.39
C ASP A 161 1.50 0.66 5.97
N GLU A 162 2.21 -0.12 5.17
CA GLU A 162 3.53 -0.72 5.46
C GLU A 162 4.69 0.16 4.98
N ALA A 163 4.47 1.44 4.77
CA ALA A 163 5.50 2.33 4.21
C ALA A 163 6.84 2.30 4.96
N HIS A 164 6.82 2.01 6.26
CA HIS A 164 7.99 1.87 7.11
C HIS A 164 8.35 0.42 7.45
N GLY A 165 7.50 -0.54 7.11
CA GLY A 165 7.69 -1.97 7.34
C GLY A 165 8.35 -2.71 6.19
N ILE A 166 7.95 -2.39 4.93
CA ILE A 166 8.50 -3.04 3.73
C ILE A 166 10.02 -2.90 3.64
N ALA A 167 10.71 -3.97 3.28
CA ALA A 167 12.17 -4.12 3.21
C ALA A 167 12.90 -3.95 4.57
N VAL A 168 12.19 -3.80 5.69
CA VAL A 168 12.77 -3.59 7.03
C VAL A 168 12.33 -4.65 8.02
N ARG A 169 11.11 -5.15 7.90
CA ARG A 169 10.49 -6.09 8.83
C ARG A 169 10.02 -7.34 8.08
N GLY A 170 9.88 -8.44 8.82
CA GLY A 170 9.53 -9.74 8.27
C GLY A 170 10.73 -10.53 7.77
N GLN A 171 10.59 -11.86 7.68
CA GLN A 171 11.70 -12.74 7.29
C GLN A 171 12.15 -12.53 5.84
N ARG A 172 11.22 -12.21 4.94
CA ARG A 172 11.47 -11.91 3.52
C ARG A 172 11.43 -10.42 3.23
N GLY A 173 11.40 -9.58 4.28
CA GLY A 173 11.28 -8.14 4.13
C GLY A 173 9.90 -7.64 3.67
N LEU A 174 8.83 -8.43 3.82
CA LEU A 174 7.49 -8.05 3.35
C LEU A 174 6.69 -7.23 4.37
N GLY A 175 7.31 -6.84 5.49
CA GLY A 175 6.71 -5.97 6.48
C GLY A 175 6.19 -6.68 7.73
N VAL A 176 5.52 -5.91 8.57
CA VAL A 176 4.96 -6.38 9.85
C VAL A 176 3.83 -7.39 9.64
N ALA A 177 3.06 -7.25 8.57
CA ALA A 177 2.01 -8.22 8.24
C ALA A 177 2.58 -9.61 7.95
N GLU A 178 3.77 -9.71 7.35
CA GLU A 178 4.49 -10.98 7.24
C GLU A 178 4.95 -11.47 8.61
N GLU A 179 5.61 -10.61 9.37
CA GLU A 179 6.17 -10.92 10.68
C GLU A 179 5.10 -11.46 11.65
N GLN A 180 3.89 -10.91 11.59
CA GLN A 180 2.74 -11.33 12.41
C GLN A 180 1.85 -12.39 11.72
N GLY A 181 2.24 -12.91 10.55
CA GLY A 181 1.55 -14.00 9.87
C GLY A 181 0.15 -13.69 9.36
N CYS A 182 -0.13 -12.42 9.04
CA CYS A 182 -1.47 -11.95 8.68
C CYS A 182 -1.61 -11.33 7.28
N LEU A 183 -0.63 -11.55 6.38
CA LEU A 183 -0.63 -11.02 5.01
C LEU A 183 -1.96 -11.22 4.26
N LYS A 184 -2.56 -12.43 4.40
CA LYS A 184 -3.78 -12.81 3.67
C LYS A 184 -5.08 -12.23 4.25
N ASP A 185 -5.02 -11.70 5.47
CA ASP A 185 -6.19 -11.19 6.18
C ASP A 185 -6.41 -9.68 5.95
N ILE A 186 -5.42 -8.99 5.38
CA ILE A 186 -5.48 -7.56 5.12
C ILE A 186 -6.05 -7.31 3.73
N ASP A 187 -7.06 -6.43 3.63
CA ASP A 187 -7.76 -6.17 2.36
C ASP A 187 -7.02 -5.18 1.46
N PHE A 188 -6.37 -4.20 2.07
CA PHE A 188 -5.52 -3.21 1.41
C PHE A 188 -4.17 -3.16 2.13
N LEU A 189 -3.23 -3.97 1.67
CA LEU A 189 -1.86 -3.93 2.18
C LEU A 189 -1.05 -3.01 1.29
N CYS A 190 -0.77 -1.83 1.80
CA CYS A 190 -0.14 -0.73 1.08
C CYS A 190 1.33 -0.59 1.45
N GLY A 191 2.16 -0.11 0.54
CA GLY A 191 3.55 0.19 0.84
C GLY A 191 4.14 1.20 -0.14
N THR A 192 5.33 1.71 0.16
CA THR A 192 6.02 2.67 -0.70
C THR A 192 7.40 2.17 -1.12
N PHE A 193 7.78 2.51 -2.34
CA PHE A 193 9.14 2.27 -2.83
C PHE A 193 10.09 3.43 -2.49
N GLY A 194 9.57 4.57 -1.99
CA GLY A 194 10.32 5.80 -1.75
C GLY A 194 11.13 5.84 -0.46
N LYS A 195 11.20 4.75 0.29
CA LYS A 195 11.92 4.68 1.58
C LYS A 195 13.01 3.59 1.54
N ALA A 196 12.83 2.47 2.22
CA ALA A 196 13.82 1.40 2.28
C ALA A 196 14.16 0.83 0.90
N MET A 197 13.20 0.78 -0.01
CA MET A 197 13.37 0.30 -1.39
C MET A 197 14.15 1.24 -2.31
N ALA A 198 14.54 2.44 -1.85
CA ALA A 198 15.37 3.40 -2.58
C ALA A 198 14.92 3.69 -4.02
N SER A 199 13.60 3.79 -4.23
CA SER A 199 12.99 4.06 -5.54
C SER A 199 11.91 5.13 -5.44
N VAL A 200 10.97 5.16 -6.37
CA VAL A 200 9.82 6.08 -6.40
C VAL A 200 8.55 5.28 -6.65
N GLY A 201 7.45 5.70 -6.04
CA GLY A 201 6.16 5.07 -6.21
C GLY A 201 5.66 4.36 -4.96
N ALA A 202 4.55 3.67 -5.13
CA ALA A 202 3.89 2.91 -4.08
C ALA A 202 3.09 1.75 -4.69
N TYR A 203 2.61 0.86 -3.84
CA TYR A 203 1.80 -0.27 -4.26
C TYR A 203 0.69 -0.57 -3.25
N VAL A 204 -0.36 -1.22 -3.73
CA VAL A 204 -1.28 -1.99 -2.91
C VAL A 204 -1.30 -3.43 -3.40
N VAL A 205 -1.24 -4.40 -2.49
CA VAL A 205 -1.62 -5.79 -2.76
C VAL A 205 -3.01 -6.03 -2.17
N CYS A 206 -3.87 -6.65 -2.98
CA CYS A 206 -5.28 -6.82 -2.64
C CYS A 206 -5.92 -7.90 -3.50
N ARG A 207 -7.21 -8.18 -3.25
CA ARG A 207 -8.01 -9.05 -4.12
C ARG A 207 -8.16 -8.43 -5.51
N LYS A 208 -8.24 -9.28 -6.52
CA LYS A 208 -8.39 -8.87 -7.93
C LYS A 208 -9.58 -7.93 -8.16
N VAL A 209 -10.72 -8.21 -7.52
CA VAL A 209 -11.92 -7.35 -7.65
C VAL A 209 -11.66 -5.92 -7.15
N ILE A 210 -10.87 -5.75 -6.09
CA ILE A 210 -10.50 -4.43 -5.58
C ILE A 210 -9.59 -3.72 -6.59
N ARG A 211 -8.56 -4.39 -7.08
CA ARG A 211 -7.64 -3.86 -8.10
C ARG A 211 -8.39 -3.40 -9.34
N ASP A 212 -9.28 -4.23 -9.87
CA ASP A 212 -10.04 -3.92 -11.08
C ASP A 212 -11.00 -2.72 -10.85
N TYR A 213 -11.56 -2.60 -9.66
CA TYR A 213 -12.35 -1.44 -9.26
C TYR A 213 -11.52 -0.15 -9.21
N LEU A 214 -10.34 -0.20 -8.57
CA LEU A 214 -9.44 0.95 -8.46
C LEU A 214 -8.96 1.46 -9.83
N VAL A 215 -8.61 0.58 -10.74
CA VAL A 215 -8.20 0.95 -12.12
C VAL A 215 -9.28 1.79 -12.83
N ASN A 216 -10.55 1.54 -12.53
CA ASN A 216 -11.68 2.21 -13.17
C ASN A 216 -12.22 3.44 -12.41
N ARG A 217 -11.87 3.61 -11.14
CA ARG A 217 -12.48 4.62 -10.26
C ARG A 217 -11.49 5.55 -9.57
N MET A 218 -10.25 5.14 -9.42
CA MET A 218 -9.27 5.89 -8.65
C MET A 218 -8.71 7.07 -9.43
N ARG A 219 -9.13 8.27 -9.06
CA ARG A 219 -8.79 9.52 -9.78
C ARG A 219 -7.28 9.79 -9.82
N THR A 220 -6.57 9.54 -8.72
CA THR A 220 -5.11 9.78 -8.66
C THR A 220 -4.30 8.77 -9.46
N LEU A 221 -4.88 7.65 -9.88
CA LEU A 221 -4.30 6.73 -10.85
C LEU A 221 -4.61 7.14 -12.30
N ILE A 222 -5.87 7.53 -12.53
CA ILE A 222 -6.38 7.84 -13.88
C ILE A 222 -5.79 9.15 -14.41
N PHE A 223 -5.72 10.19 -13.57
CA PHE A 223 -5.40 11.57 -13.96
C PHE A 223 -3.97 12.00 -13.61
N THR A 224 -3.05 11.07 -13.42
CA THR A 224 -1.64 11.38 -13.19
C THR A 224 -0.76 10.74 -14.25
N THR A 225 0.40 11.36 -14.50
CA THR A 225 1.46 10.77 -15.33
C THR A 225 2.00 9.50 -14.67
N ALA A 226 2.17 8.46 -15.44
CA ALA A 226 2.77 7.21 -14.98
C ALA A 226 4.26 7.39 -14.65
N LEU A 227 4.79 6.55 -13.76
CA LEU A 227 6.24 6.52 -13.49
C LEU A 227 7.01 6.20 -14.80
N PRO A 228 8.20 6.76 -14.98
CA PRO A 228 9.10 6.36 -16.06
C PRO A 228 9.38 4.85 -16.03
N PRO A 229 9.45 4.17 -17.19
CA PRO A 229 9.78 2.74 -17.26
C PRO A 229 11.05 2.36 -16.49
N ILE A 230 12.10 3.18 -16.57
CA ILE A 230 13.35 2.96 -15.83
C ILE A 230 13.15 2.90 -14.31
N ASN A 231 12.27 3.73 -13.75
CA ASN A 231 11.97 3.68 -12.32
C ASN A 231 11.22 2.41 -11.95
N VAL A 232 10.30 1.96 -12.80
CA VAL A 232 9.55 0.71 -12.58
C VAL A 232 10.49 -0.50 -12.67
N ALA A 233 11.39 -0.52 -13.66
CA ALA A 233 12.41 -1.55 -13.80
C ALA A 233 13.38 -1.57 -12.62
N TRP A 234 13.85 -0.41 -12.15
CA TRP A 234 14.67 -0.29 -10.95
C TRP A 234 13.96 -0.85 -9.71
N THR A 235 12.70 -0.49 -9.51
CA THR A 235 11.90 -1.00 -8.39
C THR A 235 11.78 -2.52 -8.45
N ARG A 236 11.51 -3.08 -9.64
CA ARG A 236 11.43 -4.53 -9.86
C ARG A 236 12.76 -5.20 -9.53
N PHE A 237 13.88 -4.63 -9.99
CA PHE A 237 15.22 -5.12 -9.72
C PHE A 237 15.52 -5.16 -8.21
N VAL A 238 15.31 -4.05 -7.49
CA VAL A 238 15.50 -4.01 -6.04
C VAL A 238 14.60 -5.02 -5.32
N LEU A 239 13.34 -5.12 -5.74
CA LEU A 239 12.37 -6.05 -5.14
C LEU A 239 12.76 -7.53 -5.36
N SER A 240 13.37 -7.86 -6.52
CA SER A 240 13.84 -9.23 -6.79
C SER A 240 15.04 -9.66 -5.94
N HIS A 241 15.76 -8.70 -5.34
CA HIS A 241 16.89 -8.93 -4.43
C HIS A 241 16.50 -8.78 -2.96
N LEU A 242 15.23 -8.57 -2.66
CA LEU A 242 14.78 -8.26 -1.29
C LEU A 242 15.13 -9.35 -0.27
N GLU A 243 15.05 -10.63 -0.66
CA GLU A 243 15.37 -11.76 0.21
C GLU A 243 16.88 -11.93 0.46
N ASP A 244 17.73 -11.27 -0.35
CA ASP A 244 19.20 -11.32 -0.25
C ASP A 244 19.76 -10.13 0.56
N MET A 245 18.91 -9.20 0.97
CA MET A 245 19.26 -7.96 1.69
C MET A 245 19.00 -8.07 3.20
#